data_070143725fe2d719897a7df49d8ef4b0
#
_entry.id   070143725fe2d719897a7df49d8ef4b0
#
_cell.length_a   1.000
_cell.length_b   1.000
_cell.length_c   1.000
_cell.angle_alpha   90.00
_cell.angle_beta   90.00
_cell.angle_gamma   90.00
#
_symmetry.space_group_name_H-M   'P 1'
#
loop_
_entity.id
_entity.type
_entity.pdbx_description
1 polymer ?
#
loop_
_entity_poly.entity_id
_entity_poly.type
_entity_poly.pdbx_seq_one_letter_code
_entity_poly.pdbx_strand_id
1 'polypeptide(L)'
;DVNLQVEEGEIHALVGENGAGKSTLLRTLAAAQPFLSGDLELLDRDLSAYSERELSKTIGVVLTDRTQAGGLTVYELVALGRQPYTGFFGRLNKADKQLVEHALQAVEIAHKARCYMAELSDGERQKVMIAKALVQECPLILLDEPTAFLDVVSRIEIMNLLHRLAIEEKRAILLSTHDIEQALVLSDRLWLLSSTGGLECGVTEDLILRNRMDTLFANHARIKFDLMHGGFSPEVSGEKSIVLKAEDEVLRHWAQNALNRHHYFCLDVCASVRKLPLLDVQAPDMLLYTDENGQTTCYSTFETLLHNI
;
A
#
# COMPACT_ATOMS: atom_id res chain seq x y z
N ASP A 1 21.90 11.36 3.80
CA ASP A 1 21.37 11.56 5.17
C ASP A 1 19.85 11.60 5.04
N VAL A 2 19.17 10.79 5.85
CA VAL A 2 17.71 10.69 5.84
C VAL A 2 17.24 11.11 7.22
N ASN A 3 16.35 12.12 7.27
CA ASN A 3 15.67 12.50 8.50
C ASN A 3 14.21 12.05 8.37
N LEU A 4 13.79 11.16 9.26
CA LEU A 4 12.45 10.58 9.28
C LEU A 4 11.85 10.79 10.65
N GLN A 5 10.58 11.10 10.68
CA GLN A 5 9.80 11.23 11.91
C GLN A 5 8.46 10.52 11.71
N VAL A 6 8.01 9.81 12.73
CA VAL A 6 6.72 9.12 12.76
C VAL A 6 5.96 9.61 13.97
N GLU A 7 4.78 10.17 13.74
CA GLU A 7 3.94 10.75 14.77
C GLU A 7 2.85 9.79 15.23
N GLU A 8 2.38 9.97 16.45
CA GLU A 8 1.22 9.24 16.97
C GLU A 8 -0.04 9.56 16.16
N GLY A 9 -0.81 8.55 15.84
CA GLY A 9 -2.05 8.69 15.08
C GLY A 9 -1.88 8.74 13.57
N GLU A 10 -0.64 8.67 13.05
CA GLU A 10 -0.36 8.66 11.62
C GLU A 10 -0.04 7.25 11.10
N ILE A 11 -0.41 7.02 9.84
CA ILE A 11 0.03 5.88 9.05
C ILE A 11 1.08 6.31 8.05
N HIS A 12 2.23 5.67 8.11
CA HIS A 12 3.31 5.82 7.15
C HIS A 12 3.43 4.54 6.32
N ALA A 13 3.45 4.67 4.99
CA ALA A 13 3.70 3.54 4.09
C ALA A 13 5.08 3.63 3.46
N LEU A 14 5.88 2.60 3.68
CA LEU A 14 7.16 2.39 3.04
C LEU A 14 6.94 1.63 1.72
N VAL A 15 7.10 2.33 0.61
CA VAL A 15 6.94 1.78 -0.75
C VAL A 15 8.27 1.76 -1.49
N GLY A 16 8.44 0.80 -2.37
CA GLY A 16 9.67 0.63 -3.15
C GLY A 16 9.70 -0.71 -3.87
N GLU A 17 10.62 -0.85 -4.81
CA GLU A 17 10.81 -2.10 -5.55
C GLU A 17 11.11 -3.30 -4.64
N ASN A 18 10.85 -4.50 -5.14
CA ASN A 18 11.27 -5.71 -4.45
C ASN A 18 12.82 -5.75 -4.40
N GLY A 19 13.35 -6.04 -3.21
CA GLY A 19 14.80 -6.02 -2.99
C GLY A 19 15.39 -4.64 -2.67
N ALA A 20 14.61 -3.55 -2.68
CA ALA A 20 15.10 -2.21 -2.33
C ALA A 20 15.53 -2.06 -0.85
N GLY A 21 15.17 -3.02 0.01
CA GLY A 21 15.59 -3.02 1.41
C GLY A 21 14.48 -2.65 2.41
N LYS A 22 13.19 -2.65 2.02
CA LYS A 22 12.05 -2.32 2.89
C LYS A 22 12.05 -3.11 4.20
N SER A 23 12.06 -4.44 4.12
CA SER A 23 12.08 -5.31 5.30
C SER A 23 13.37 -5.15 6.12
N THR A 24 14.50 -4.85 5.46
CA THR A 24 15.77 -4.55 6.15
C THR A 24 15.63 -3.27 6.98
N LEU A 25 15.05 -2.20 6.41
CA LEU A 25 14.80 -0.96 7.13
C LEU A 25 13.85 -1.18 8.31
N LEU A 26 12.73 -1.88 8.10
CA LEU A 26 11.80 -2.20 9.19
C LEU A 26 12.45 -3.01 10.32
N ARG A 27 13.29 -4.00 10.00
CA ARG A 27 14.04 -4.78 11.00
C ARG A 27 15.05 -3.92 11.75
N THR A 28 15.67 -2.95 11.08
CA THR A 28 16.57 -1.98 11.73
C THR A 28 15.81 -1.08 12.70
N LEU A 29 14.67 -0.55 12.29
CA LEU A 29 13.80 0.28 13.14
C LEU A 29 13.22 -0.52 14.32
N ALA A 30 12.98 -1.82 14.14
CA ALA A 30 12.54 -2.73 15.19
C ALA A 30 13.68 -3.16 16.15
N ALA A 31 14.91 -2.64 15.97
CA ALA A 31 16.10 -3.10 16.70
C ALA A 31 16.41 -4.61 16.55
N ALA A 32 15.84 -5.27 15.53
CA ALA A 32 16.10 -6.69 15.24
C ALA A 32 17.44 -6.90 14.51
N GLN A 33 18.05 -5.83 14.01
CA GLN A 33 19.40 -5.82 13.45
C GLN A 33 20.05 -4.45 13.69
N PRO A 34 21.40 -4.37 13.80
CA PRO A 34 22.09 -3.11 13.99
C PRO A 34 21.98 -2.20 12.77
N PHE A 35 21.92 -0.89 12.97
CA PHE A 35 22.07 0.10 11.91
C PHE A 35 23.57 0.37 11.65
N LEU A 36 23.88 0.79 10.42
CA LEU A 36 25.27 0.97 9.99
C LEU A 36 25.87 2.31 10.44
N SER A 37 25.06 3.37 10.44
CA SER A 37 25.47 4.72 10.82
C SER A 37 24.25 5.60 11.03
N GLY A 38 24.42 6.72 11.72
CA GLY A 38 23.37 7.67 12.06
C GLY A 38 22.84 7.47 13.48
N ASP A 39 21.82 8.21 13.83
CA ASP A 39 21.16 8.18 15.14
C ASP A 39 19.71 7.70 14.94
N LEU A 40 19.22 6.92 15.87
CA LEU A 40 17.85 6.43 15.87
C LEU A 40 17.26 6.63 17.27
N GLU A 41 16.30 7.50 17.35
CA GLU A 41 15.61 7.83 18.59
C GLU A 41 14.18 7.28 18.58
N LEU A 42 13.73 6.84 19.74
CA LEU A 42 12.38 6.36 19.97
C LEU A 42 11.87 7.02 21.27
N LEU A 43 10.79 7.81 21.17
CA LEU A 43 10.26 8.60 22.28
C LEU A 43 11.35 9.47 22.92
N ASP A 44 12.06 10.25 22.12
CA ASP A 44 13.14 11.18 22.53
C ASP A 44 14.32 10.50 23.28
N ARG A 45 14.51 9.20 23.10
CA ARG A 45 15.59 8.42 23.69
C ARG A 45 16.28 7.58 22.64
N ASP A 46 17.60 7.56 22.64
CA ASP A 46 18.42 6.73 21.75
C ASP A 46 18.00 5.25 21.81
N LEU A 47 17.81 4.62 20.65
CA LEU A 47 17.36 3.23 20.56
C LEU A 47 18.32 2.26 21.27
N SER A 48 19.61 2.53 21.24
CA SER A 48 20.64 1.71 21.91
C SER A 48 20.56 1.74 23.44
N ALA A 49 19.88 2.74 23.99
CA ALA A 49 19.67 2.87 25.44
C ALA A 49 18.50 2.03 25.98
N TYR A 50 17.73 1.38 25.11
CA TYR A 50 16.64 0.51 25.50
C TYR A 50 17.12 -0.92 25.78
N SER A 51 16.60 -1.54 26.82
CA SER A 51 16.71 -3.00 27.00
C SER A 51 15.72 -3.72 26.05
N GLU A 52 15.97 -4.99 25.75
CA GLU A 52 15.05 -5.82 24.94
C GLU A 52 13.61 -5.83 25.50
N ARG A 53 13.50 -5.82 26.84
CA ARG A 53 12.19 -5.79 27.48
C ARG A 53 11.48 -4.44 27.34
N GLU A 54 12.20 -3.32 27.33
CA GLU A 54 11.63 -2.00 27.05
C GLU A 54 11.22 -1.90 25.58
N LEU A 55 12.07 -2.34 24.64
CA LEU A 55 11.75 -2.38 23.22
C LEU A 55 10.48 -3.19 22.94
N SER A 56 10.34 -4.37 23.56
CA SER A 56 9.15 -5.19 23.39
C SER A 56 7.85 -4.58 23.95
N LYS A 57 7.94 -3.50 24.71
CA LYS A 57 6.82 -2.69 25.19
C LYS A 57 6.61 -1.40 24.39
N THR A 58 7.55 -1.06 23.52
CA THR A 58 7.54 0.20 22.78
C THR A 58 7.30 -0.03 21.29
N ILE A 59 7.78 -1.15 20.76
CA ILE A 59 7.62 -1.49 19.34
C ILE A 59 6.87 -2.81 19.21
N GLY A 60 5.69 -2.76 18.59
CA GLY A 60 4.96 -3.94 18.12
C GLY A 60 5.39 -4.30 16.69
N VAL A 61 5.64 -5.58 16.41
CA VAL A 61 6.10 -6.01 15.09
C VAL A 61 5.19 -7.10 14.55
N VAL A 62 4.73 -6.91 13.31
CA VAL A 62 3.99 -7.90 12.53
C VAL A 62 4.81 -8.19 11.27
N LEU A 63 5.33 -9.42 11.16
CA LEU A 63 6.12 -9.86 10.02
C LEU A 63 5.26 -10.59 8.99
N THR A 64 5.71 -10.60 7.75
CA THR A 64 5.09 -11.33 6.63
C THR A 64 5.19 -12.85 6.80
N ASP A 65 6.15 -13.34 7.60
CA ASP A 65 6.39 -14.77 7.78
C ASP A 65 5.16 -15.46 8.37
N ARG A 66 4.71 -16.53 7.72
CA ARG A 66 3.60 -17.35 8.21
C ARG A 66 3.97 -17.97 9.55
N THR A 67 3.44 -17.41 10.61
CA THR A 67 3.62 -17.96 11.97
C THR A 67 3.02 -19.38 12.00
N GLN A 68 3.86 -20.39 12.25
CA GLN A 68 3.43 -21.78 12.41
C GLN A 68 2.76 -21.98 13.78
N ALA A 69 1.70 -21.24 14.05
CA ALA A 69 0.97 -21.27 15.31
C ALA A 69 -0.34 -22.08 15.20
N GLY A 70 -0.42 -23.02 14.26
CA GLY A 70 -1.66 -23.77 13.97
C GLY A 70 -2.28 -24.51 15.16
N GLY A 71 -1.48 -24.86 16.16
CA GLY A 71 -1.94 -25.51 17.39
C GLY A 71 -2.45 -24.58 18.48
N LEU A 72 -2.35 -23.25 18.31
CA LEU A 72 -2.88 -22.26 19.24
C LEU A 72 -4.26 -21.78 18.80
N THR A 73 -5.10 -21.48 19.78
CA THR A 73 -6.33 -20.73 19.55
C THR A 73 -6.01 -19.25 19.27
N VAL A 74 -6.94 -18.54 18.65
CA VAL A 74 -6.88 -17.08 18.43
C VAL A 74 -6.60 -16.34 19.73
N TYR A 75 -7.35 -16.67 20.79
CA TYR A 75 -7.15 -16.05 22.12
C TYR A 75 -5.74 -16.28 22.65
N GLU A 76 -5.24 -17.53 22.60
CA GLU A 76 -3.89 -17.85 23.08
C GLU A 76 -2.81 -17.13 22.31
N LEU A 77 -2.94 -17.02 20.98
CA LEU A 77 -1.95 -16.30 20.17
C LEU A 77 -1.92 -14.81 20.50
N VAL A 78 -3.08 -14.16 20.64
CA VAL A 78 -3.16 -12.74 21.01
C VAL A 78 -2.63 -12.54 22.43
N ALA A 79 -2.95 -13.46 23.36
CA ALA A 79 -2.46 -13.41 24.74
C ALA A 79 -0.93 -13.46 24.85
N LEU A 80 -0.22 -14.08 23.91
CA LEU A 80 1.25 -14.03 23.85
C LEU A 80 1.80 -12.60 23.70
N GLY A 81 1.04 -11.66 23.14
CA GLY A 81 1.42 -10.26 23.07
C GLY A 81 1.59 -9.62 24.47
N ARG A 82 1.01 -10.20 25.52
CA ARG A 82 1.22 -9.73 26.92
C ARG A 82 2.47 -10.28 27.59
N GLN A 83 3.26 -11.12 26.89
CA GLN A 83 4.47 -11.72 27.46
C GLN A 83 5.45 -10.70 28.06
N PRO A 84 5.70 -9.51 27.48
CA PRO A 84 6.59 -8.50 28.10
C PRO A 84 6.12 -7.99 29.46
N TYR A 85 4.84 -8.15 29.78
CA TYR A 85 4.21 -7.67 31.01
C TYR A 85 3.99 -8.77 32.06
N THR A 86 4.00 -10.03 31.65
CA THR A 86 3.81 -11.17 32.54
C THR A 86 5.11 -11.59 33.20
N GLY A 87 5.01 -12.26 34.36
CA GLY A 87 6.17 -12.85 35.05
C GLY A 87 6.61 -14.16 34.38
N PHE A 88 7.57 -14.84 35.00
CA PHE A 88 8.19 -16.07 34.50
C PHE A 88 7.19 -17.17 34.09
N PHE A 89 6.05 -17.29 34.76
CA PHE A 89 5.02 -18.28 34.46
C PHE A 89 4.02 -17.84 33.36
N GLY A 90 4.16 -16.66 32.77
CA GLY A 90 3.27 -16.18 31.69
C GLY A 90 1.79 -16.01 32.09
N ARG A 91 1.48 -15.94 33.41
CA ARG A 91 0.09 -15.85 33.88
C ARG A 91 -0.50 -14.47 33.63
N LEU A 92 -1.62 -14.44 32.91
CA LEU A 92 -2.39 -13.23 32.67
C LEU A 92 -3.20 -12.85 33.91
N ASN A 93 -3.11 -11.61 34.34
CA ASN A 93 -3.99 -11.04 35.33
C ASN A 93 -5.36 -10.64 34.72
N LYS A 94 -6.26 -10.05 35.51
CA LYS A 94 -7.59 -9.65 35.04
C LYS A 94 -7.53 -8.55 33.99
N ALA A 95 -6.63 -7.57 34.17
CA ALA A 95 -6.44 -6.48 33.22
C ALA A 95 -5.89 -6.97 31.87
N ASP A 96 -4.89 -7.88 31.89
CA ASP A 96 -4.35 -8.49 30.67
C ASP A 96 -5.44 -9.21 29.87
N LYS A 97 -6.34 -9.94 30.54
CA LYS A 97 -7.45 -10.62 29.87
C LYS A 97 -8.41 -9.64 29.20
N GLN A 98 -8.73 -8.54 29.87
CA GLN A 98 -9.56 -7.48 29.29
C GLN A 98 -8.91 -6.83 28.08
N LEU A 99 -7.59 -6.59 28.11
CA LEU A 99 -6.85 -6.08 26.95
C LEU A 99 -6.86 -7.05 25.76
N VAL A 100 -6.75 -8.36 26.02
CA VAL A 100 -6.87 -9.38 24.97
C VAL A 100 -8.27 -9.36 24.35
N GLU A 101 -9.33 -9.29 25.17
CA GLU A 101 -10.71 -9.21 24.71
C GLU A 101 -10.95 -7.93 23.89
N HIS A 102 -10.44 -6.79 24.37
CA HIS A 102 -10.52 -5.52 23.67
C HIS A 102 -9.80 -5.58 22.31
N ALA A 103 -8.56 -6.09 22.28
CA ALA A 103 -7.82 -6.22 21.02
C ALA A 103 -8.54 -7.10 20.00
N LEU A 104 -9.15 -8.22 20.44
CA LEU A 104 -9.94 -9.08 19.57
C LEU A 104 -11.21 -8.39 19.03
N GLN A 105 -11.83 -7.53 19.83
CA GLN A 105 -12.98 -6.72 19.41
C GLN A 105 -12.56 -5.63 18.41
N ALA A 106 -11.47 -4.93 18.68
CA ALA A 106 -10.95 -3.87 17.84
C ALA A 106 -10.64 -4.35 16.40
N VAL A 107 -10.13 -5.58 16.26
CA VAL A 107 -9.86 -6.19 14.94
C VAL A 107 -11.05 -7.03 14.40
N GLU A 108 -12.19 -7.03 15.08
CA GLU A 108 -13.44 -7.71 14.65
C GLU A 108 -13.34 -9.23 14.50
N ILE A 109 -12.49 -9.90 15.33
CA ILE A 109 -12.27 -11.36 15.32
C ILE A 109 -12.71 -12.06 16.61
N ALA A 110 -13.31 -11.34 17.56
CA ALA A 110 -13.67 -11.85 18.88
C ALA A 110 -14.58 -13.12 18.83
N HIS A 111 -15.43 -13.21 17.79
CA HIS A 111 -16.31 -14.36 17.57
C HIS A 111 -15.55 -15.68 17.28
N LYS A 112 -14.27 -15.59 16.86
CA LYS A 112 -13.39 -16.73 16.61
C LYS A 112 -12.32 -16.94 17.69
N ALA A 113 -12.44 -16.32 18.86
CA ALA A 113 -11.44 -16.40 19.93
C ALA A 113 -11.05 -17.82 20.32
N ARG A 114 -11.96 -18.81 20.19
CA ARG A 114 -11.74 -20.22 20.51
C ARG A 114 -11.37 -21.09 19.33
N CYS A 115 -11.40 -20.57 18.09
CA CYS A 115 -10.98 -21.30 16.91
C CYS A 115 -9.46 -21.45 16.90
N TYR A 116 -8.95 -22.52 16.30
CA TYR A 116 -7.53 -22.68 16.08
C TYR A 116 -7.06 -21.82 14.91
N MET A 117 -5.82 -21.36 14.99
CA MET A 117 -5.21 -20.55 13.92
C MET A 117 -5.21 -21.28 12.56
N ALA A 118 -5.15 -22.61 12.56
CA ALA A 118 -5.21 -23.42 11.34
C ALA A 118 -6.57 -23.34 10.61
N GLU A 119 -7.63 -22.97 11.31
CA GLU A 119 -9.01 -22.92 10.77
C GLU A 119 -9.34 -21.55 10.13
N LEU A 120 -8.43 -20.57 10.25
CA LEU A 120 -8.65 -19.21 9.80
C LEU A 120 -8.26 -19.03 8.33
N SER A 121 -8.96 -18.13 7.63
CA SER A 121 -8.51 -17.56 6.36
C SER A 121 -7.25 -16.71 6.55
N ASP A 122 -6.54 -16.38 5.46
CA ASP A 122 -5.34 -15.57 5.55
C ASP A 122 -5.65 -14.14 6.07
N GLY A 123 -6.77 -13.53 5.67
CA GLY A 123 -7.22 -12.24 6.21
C GLY A 123 -7.54 -12.30 7.71
N GLU A 124 -8.21 -13.35 8.16
CA GLU A 124 -8.48 -13.56 9.59
C GLU A 124 -7.20 -13.77 10.40
N ARG A 125 -6.25 -14.55 9.86
CA ARG A 125 -4.92 -14.71 10.48
C ARG A 125 -4.21 -13.37 10.62
N GLN A 126 -4.29 -12.53 9.60
CA GLN A 126 -3.68 -11.20 9.63
C GLN A 126 -4.32 -10.31 10.70
N LYS A 127 -5.67 -10.31 10.83
CA LYS A 127 -6.37 -9.62 11.92
C LYS A 127 -5.88 -10.10 13.29
N VAL A 128 -5.66 -11.39 13.49
CA VAL A 128 -5.12 -11.93 14.76
C VAL A 128 -3.69 -11.48 15.02
N MET A 129 -2.83 -11.41 14.00
CA MET A 129 -1.46 -10.92 14.16
C MET A 129 -1.44 -9.43 14.52
N ILE A 130 -2.32 -8.63 13.94
CA ILE A 130 -2.52 -7.21 14.31
C ILE A 130 -3.03 -7.11 15.76
N ALA A 131 -4.02 -7.93 16.16
CA ALA A 131 -4.50 -7.96 17.56
C ALA A 131 -3.39 -8.30 18.55
N LYS A 132 -2.50 -9.24 18.19
CA LYS A 132 -1.32 -9.57 19.01
C LYS A 132 -0.38 -8.38 19.17
N ALA A 133 -0.18 -7.57 18.14
CA ALA A 133 0.63 -6.36 18.24
C ALA A 133 -0.12 -5.27 19.05
N LEU A 134 -1.43 -5.13 18.86
CA LEU A 134 -2.25 -4.15 19.57
C LEU A 134 -2.27 -4.39 21.09
N VAL A 135 -2.40 -5.65 21.52
CA VAL A 135 -2.44 -6.02 22.94
C VAL A 135 -1.12 -5.76 23.68
N GLN A 136 -0.02 -5.55 22.96
CA GLN A 136 1.25 -5.11 23.53
C GLN A 136 1.21 -3.66 24.02
N GLU A 137 0.18 -2.88 23.61
CA GLU A 137 0.05 -1.45 23.96
C GLU A 137 1.26 -0.60 23.51
N CYS A 138 1.98 -1.04 22.49
CA CYS A 138 3.12 -0.32 21.94
C CYS A 138 2.69 0.98 21.24
N PRO A 139 3.35 2.12 21.47
CA PRO A 139 3.09 3.36 20.74
C PRO A 139 3.40 3.25 19.24
N LEU A 140 4.38 2.44 18.85
CA LEU A 140 4.77 2.21 17.47
C LEU A 140 4.46 0.76 17.04
N ILE A 141 3.79 0.60 15.89
CA ILE A 141 3.54 -0.70 15.26
C ILE A 141 4.20 -0.73 13.88
N LEU A 142 5.09 -1.68 13.69
CA LEU A 142 5.77 -1.93 12.42
C LEU A 142 5.16 -3.17 11.76
N LEU A 143 4.72 -3.03 10.50
CA LEU A 143 4.13 -4.14 9.74
C LEU A 143 4.91 -4.35 8.44
N ASP A 144 5.39 -5.56 8.22
CA ASP A 144 6.06 -5.92 6.98
C ASP A 144 5.05 -6.60 6.05
N GLU A 145 4.65 -5.90 4.98
CA GLU A 145 3.68 -6.33 3.97
C GLU A 145 2.36 -6.92 4.55
N PRO A 146 1.61 -6.19 5.38
CA PRO A 146 0.45 -6.73 6.10
C PRO A 146 -0.69 -7.19 5.19
N THR A 147 -0.68 -6.82 3.93
CA THR A 147 -1.71 -7.17 2.93
C THR A 147 -1.24 -8.21 1.92
N ALA A 148 -0.02 -8.74 2.07
CA ALA A 148 0.51 -9.77 1.18
C ALA A 148 -0.37 -11.04 1.21
N PHE A 149 -0.57 -11.63 0.04
CA PHE A 149 -1.37 -12.85 -0.16
C PHE A 149 -2.87 -12.75 0.16
N LEU A 150 -3.37 -11.55 0.45
CA LEU A 150 -4.80 -11.32 0.68
C LEU A 150 -5.53 -11.03 -0.63
N ASP A 151 -6.79 -11.45 -0.70
CA ASP A 151 -7.70 -11.00 -1.75
C ASP A 151 -8.02 -9.50 -1.61
N VAL A 152 -8.61 -8.90 -2.63
CA VAL A 152 -8.87 -7.45 -2.70
C VAL A 152 -9.72 -6.96 -1.51
N VAL A 153 -10.75 -7.72 -1.13
CA VAL A 153 -11.67 -7.34 -0.03
C VAL A 153 -10.93 -7.36 1.30
N SER A 154 -10.27 -8.48 1.61
CA SER A 154 -9.47 -8.63 2.83
C SER A 154 -8.37 -7.58 2.95
N ARG A 155 -7.75 -7.20 1.82
CA ARG A 155 -6.72 -6.16 1.76
C ARG A 155 -7.29 -4.80 2.16
N ILE A 156 -8.42 -4.40 1.58
CA ILE A 156 -9.10 -3.15 1.90
C ILE A 156 -9.53 -3.14 3.38
N GLU A 157 -10.08 -4.25 3.89
CA GLU A 157 -10.47 -4.38 5.30
C GLU A 157 -9.28 -4.19 6.25
N ILE A 158 -8.13 -4.81 5.96
CA ILE A 158 -6.92 -4.66 6.78
C ILE A 158 -6.41 -3.22 6.77
N MET A 159 -6.37 -2.57 5.61
CA MET A 159 -5.89 -1.19 5.53
C MET A 159 -6.84 -0.22 6.27
N ASN A 160 -8.16 -0.39 6.13
CA ASN A 160 -9.14 0.39 6.89
C ASN A 160 -9.02 0.13 8.40
N LEU A 161 -8.78 -1.12 8.79
CA LEU A 161 -8.52 -1.47 10.19
C LEU A 161 -7.30 -0.74 10.74
N LEU A 162 -6.17 -0.75 10.01
CA LEU A 162 -4.95 -0.07 10.42
C LEU A 162 -5.16 1.44 10.56
N HIS A 163 -5.87 2.05 9.61
CA HIS A 163 -6.21 3.48 9.67
C HIS A 163 -7.06 3.81 10.91
N ARG A 164 -8.09 3.00 11.19
CA ARG A 164 -8.90 3.16 12.38
C ARG A 164 -8.08 3.03 13.67
N LEU A 165 -7.20 2.02 13.75
CA LEU A 165 -6.34 1.81 14.91
C LEU A 165 -5.33 2.95 15.13
N ALA A 166 -4.81 3.56 14.06
CA ALA A 166 -3.94 4.72 14.17
C ALA A 166 -4.68 5.87 14.86
N ILE A 167 -5.88 6.20 14.41
CA ILE A 167 -6.66 7.33 14.91
C ILE A 167 -7.25 7.05 16.30
N GLU A 168 -7.99 5.93 16.46
CA GLU A 168 -8.75 5.65 17.68
C GLU A 168 -7.85 5.24 18.84
N GLU A 169 -6.82 4.43 18.57
CA GLU A 169 -5.87 3.94 19.57
C GLU A 169 -4.61 4.81 19.68
N LYS A 170 -4.51 5.89 18.89
CA LYS A 170 -3.38 6.82 18.81
C LYS A 170 -2.05 6.09 18.65
N ARG A 171 -2.00 5.13 17.72
CA ARG A 171 -0.78 4.38 17.41
C ARG A 171 -0.07 5.00 16.23
N ALA A 172 1.24 5.12 16.33
CA ALA A 172 2.08 5.35 15.17
C ALA A 172 2.20 4.03 14.39
N ILE A 173 1.85 4.03 13.12
CA ILE A 173 1.89 2.83 12.27
C ILE A 173 2.83 3.08 11.10
N LEU A 174 3.85 2.22 10.95
CA LEU A 174 4.70 2.19 9.78
C LEU A 174 4.57 0.81 9.13
N LEU A 175 4.12 0.77 7.89
CA LEU A 175 4.00 -0.48 7.14
C LEU A 175 4.81 -0.45 5.85
N SER A 176 5.38 -1.59 5.47
CA SER A 176 5.87 -1.78 4.11
C SER A 176 4.75 -2.33 3.23
N THR A 177 4.72 -1.91 1.98
CA THR A 177 3.78 -2.48 1.01
C THR A 177 4.31 -2.36 -0.42
N HIS A 178 3.88 -3.27 -1.27
CA HIS A 178 4.01 -3.16 -2.73
C HIS A 178 2.70 -2.71 -3.39
N ASP A 179 1.62 -2.58 -2.61
CA ASP A 179 0.32 -2.09 -3.06
C ASP A 179 0.28 -0.56 -2.96
N ILE A 180 0.74 0.07 -4.04
CA ILE A 180 0.89 1.52 -4.09
C ILE A 180 -0.46 2.21 -4.05
N GLU A 181 -1.47 1.70 -4.77
CA GLU A 181 -2.80 2.29 -4.81
C GLU A 181 -3.41 2.38 -3.40
N GLN A 182 -3.28 1.31 -2.61
CA GLN A 182 -3.76 1.31 -1.22
C GLN A 182 -2.95 2.27 -0.34
N ALA A 183 -1.62 2.32 -0.52
CA ALA A 183 -0.77 3.23 0.22
C ALA A 183 -1.14 4.70 -0.03
N LEU A 184 -1.42 5.05 -1.29
CA LEU A 184 -1.82 6.41 -1.67
C LEU A 184 -3.13 6.87 -1.05
N VAL A 185 -4.08 5.94 -0.87
CA VAL A 185 -5.42 6.28 -0.35
C VAL A 185 -5.45 6.37 1.18
N LEU A 186 -4.63 5.56 1.88
CA LEU A 186 -4.79 5.35 3.32
C LEU A 186 -3.60 5.79 4.17
N SER A 187 -2.49 6.24 3.56
CA SER A 187 -1.32 6.67 4.32
C SER A 187 -1.19 8.19 4.35
N ASP A 188 -0.99 8.73 5.55
CA ASP A 188 -0.75 10.16 5.75
C ASP A 188 0.57 10.58 5.12
N ARG A 189 1.58 9.69 5.17
CA ARG A 189 2.91 9.91 4.62
C ARG A 189 3.42 8.69 3.87
N LEU A 190 4.17 8.96 2.81
CA LEU A 190 4.89 7.93 2.06
C LEU A 190 6.40 8.03 2.32
N TRP A 191 7.02 6.87 2.39
CA TRP A 191 8.46 6.68 2.38
C TRP A 191 8.83 5.98 1.08
N LEU A 192 9.40 6.71 0.15
CA LEU A 192 9.77 6.21 -1.17
C LEU A 192 11.20 5.67 -1.10
N LEU A 193 11.36 4.35 -1.10
CA LEU A 193 12.67 3.69 -1.08
C LEU A 193 13.05 3.24 -2.48
N SER A 194 14.02 3.94 -3.07
CA SER A 194 14.58 3.60 -4.38
C SER A 194 15.97 3.01 -4.24
N SER A 195 16.29 2.02 -5.06
CA SER A 195 17.63 1.41 -5.12
C SER A 195 18.72 2.40 -5.55
N THR A 196 18.37 3.46 -6.27
CA THR A 196 19.29 4.48 -6.80
C THR A 196 19.17 5.84 -6.14
N GLY A 197 17.97 6.19 -5.67
CA GLY A 197 17.63 7.52 -5.14
C GLY A 197 17.67 7.62 -3.61
N GLY A 198 17.88 6.49 -2.90
CA GLY A 198 17.81 6.45 -1.44
C GLY A 198 16.38 6.45 -0.92
N LEU A 199 16.17 7.07 0.24
CA LEU A 199 14.87 7.15 0.90
C LEU A 199 14.40 8.61 0.93
N GLU A 200 13.20 8.85 0.40
CA GLU A 200 12.51 10.14 0.46
C GLU A 200 11.20 9.98 1.24
N CYS A 201 10.87 10.94 2.09
CA CYS A 201 9.64 10.93 2.88
C CYS A 201 8.88 12.24 2.71
N GLY A 202 7.57 12.16 2.67
CA GLY A 202 6.69 13.33 2.59
C GLY A 202 5.23 12.98 2.76
N VAL A 203 4.41 14.01 2.87
CA VAL A 203 2.96 13.90 2.75
C VAL A 203 2.64 13.32 1.38
N THR A 204 1.67 12.41 1.33
CA THR A 204 1.35 11.62 0.13
C THR A 204 1.08 12.51 -1.08
N GLU A 205 0.26 13.54 -0.94
CA GLU A 205 -0.12 14.47 -2.00
C GLU A 205 1.05 15.31 -2.50
N ASP A 206 1.93 15.76 -1.59
CA ASP A 206 3.12 16.53 -1.95
C ASP A 206 4.09 15.73 -2.83
N LEU A 207 4.28 14.45 -2.53
CA LEU A 207 5.15 13.57 -3.31
C LEU A 207 4.55 13.28 -4.70
N ILE A 208 3.24 13.08 -4.77
CA ILE A 208 2.50 12.86 -6.03
C ILE A 208 2.61 14.12 -6.91
N LEU A 209 2.22 15.29 -6.40
CA LEU A 209 2.17 16.53 -7.17
C LEU A 209 3.55 17.04 -7.60
N ARG A 210 4.61 16.63 -6.91
CA ARG A 210 6.00 16.90 -7.29
C ARG A 210 6.62 15.83 -8.20
N ASN A 211 5.81 14.89 -8.70
CA ASN A 211 6.24 13.78 -9.57
C ASN A 211 7.35 12.90 -8.93
N ARG A 212 7.37 12.80 -7.58
CA ARG A 212 8.40 12.01 -6.89
C ARG A 212 8.17 10.51 -7.02
N MET A 213 6.95 10.08 -7.36
CA MET A 213 6.61 8.67 -7.56
C MET A 213 7.44 8.00 -8.65
N ASP A 214 7.82 8.72 -9.70
CA ASP A 214 8.66 8.20 -10.79
C ASP A 214 10.05 7.74 -10.30
N THR A 215 10.52 8.24 -9.16
CA THR A 215 11.80 7.83 -8.58
C THR A 215 11.83 6.38 -8.11
N LEU A 216 10.65 5.80 -7.81
CA LEU A 216 10.52 4.40 -7.40
C LEU A 216 11.01 3.43 -8.48
N PHE A 217 10.78 3.76 -9.74
CA PHE A 217 11.11 2.93 -10.90
C PHE A 217 12.06 3.63 -11.86
N ALA A 218 12.98 4.45 -11.34
CA ALA A 218 13.93 5.22 -12.15
C ALA A 218 14.79 4.35 -13.09
N ASN A 219 15.02 3.08 -12.73
CA ASN A 219 15.71 2.11 -13.58
C ASN A 219 14.85 1.55 -14.73
N HIS A 220 13.54 1.83 -14.71
CA HIS A 220 12.55 1.34 -15.68
C HIS A 220 11.99 2.51 -16.48
N ALA A 221 12.77 3.07 -17.41
CA ALA A 221 12.44 4.29 -18.17
C ALA A 221 11.08 4.25 -18.92
N ARG A 222 10.48 3.06 -19.05
CA ARG A 222 9.18 2.86 -19.72
C ARG A 222 8.01 2.73 -18.73
N ILE A 223 8.24 2.93 -17.44
CA ILE A 223 7.19 2.88 -16.41
C ILE A 223 7.03 4.30 -15.87
N LYS A 224 5.82 4.83 -15.90
CA LYS A 224 5.51 6.16 -15.36
C LYS A 224 4.30 6.09 -14.44
N PHE A 225 4.30 6.98 -13.47
CA PHE A 225 3.18 7.15 -12.58
C PHE A 225 2.08 7.98 -13.26
N ASP A 226 0.87 7.44 -13.28
CA ASP A 226 -0.30 8.13 -13.76
C ASP A 226 -0.91 8.95 -12.62
N LEU A 227 -0.75 10.27 -12.71
CA LEU A 227 -1.23 11.22 -11.70
C LEU A 227 -2.77 11.21 -11.55
N MET A 228 -3.51 10.84 -12.59
CA MET A 228 -4.97 10.84 -12.56
C MET A 228 -5.53 9.59 -11.89
N HIS A 229 -4.86 8.46 -12.05
CA HIS A 229 -5.37 7.16 -11.58
C HIS A 229 -4.60 6.60 -10.39
N GLY A 230 -3.50 7.26 -9.97
CA GLY A 230 -2.73 6.83 -8.81
C GLY A 230 -2.02 5.48 -8.99
N GLY A 231 -1.73 5.08 -10.22
CA GLY A 231 -1.11 3.81 -10.54
C GLY A 231 0.10 3.95 -11.46
N PHE A 232 0.88 2.88 -11.63
CA PHE A 232 1.95 2.84 -12.61
C PHE A 232 1.50 2.18 -13.90
N SER A 233 1.84 2.80 -15.01
CA SER A 233 1.57 2.27 -16.35
C SER A 233 2.83 2.28 -17.23
N PRO A 234 2.94 1.34 -18.18
CA PRO A 234 4.01 1.42 -19.16
C PRO A 234 3.84 2.67 -20.02
N GLU A 235 4.93 3.37 -20.31
CA GLU A 235 4.93 4.45 -21.30
C GLU A 235 4.62 3.85 -22.67
N VAL A 236 3.50 4.26 -23.24
CA VAL A 236 3.05 3.73 -24.53
C VAL A 236 3.81 4.40 -25.65
N SER A 237 4.61 3.63 -26.37
CA SER A 237 5.18 4.01 -27.67
C SER A 237 4.35 3.34 -28.76
N GLY A 238 3.39 4.07 -29.32
CA GLY A 238 2.62 3.59 -30.48
C GLY A 238 3.36 3.88 -31.77
N GLU A 239 3.32 2.94 -32.74
CA GLU A 239 3.84 3.17 -34.09
C GLU A 239 2.91 4.05 -34.92
N LYS A 240 1.64 4.09 -34.56
CA LYS A 240 0.59 4.87 -35.22
C LYS A 240 0.09 5.98 -34.28
N SER A 241 -0.12 7.17 -34.81
CA SER A 241 -0.68 8.29 -34.05
C SER A 241 -2.16 8.48 -34.41
N ILE A 242 -2.98 8.75 -33.38
CA ILE A 242 -4.40 9.04 -33.49
C ILE A 242 -4.78 10.21 -32.60
N VAL A 243 -5.62 11.11 -33.08
CA VAL A 243 -6.19 12.18 -32.26
C VAL A 243 -7.37 11.58 -31.49
N LEU A 244 -7.35 11.72 -30.16
CA LEU A 244 -8.45 11.28 -29.31
C LEU A 244 -9.20 12.49 -28.76
N LYS A 245 -10.49 12.53 -28.99
CA LYS A 245 -11.41 13.51 -28.45
C LYS A 245 -12.48 12.80 -27.63
N ALA A 246 -12.68 13.25 -26.40
CA ALA A 246 -13.79 12.87 -25.53
C ALA A 246 -13.99 14.01 -24.52
N GLU A 247 -15.23 14.36 -24.24
CA GLU A 247 -15.55 15.38 -23.22
C GLU A 247 -15.54 14.78 -21.83
N ASP A 248 -15.96 13.51 -21.71
CA ASP A 248 -15.94 12.75 -20.46
C ASP A 248 -14.55 12.12 -20.24
N GLU A 249 -13.95 12.38 -19.08
CA GLU A 249 -12.61 11.89 -18.74
C GLU A 249 -12.54 10.36 -18.59
N VAL A 250 -13.63 9.71 -18.14
CA VAL A 250 -13.71 8.25 -18.00
C VAL A 250 -13.71 7.61 -19.38
N LEU A 251 -14.54 8.13 -20.30
CA LEU A 251 -14.57 7.67 -21.71
C LEU A 251 -13.21 7.88 -22.38
N ARG A 252 -12.60 9.03 -22.17
CA ARG A 252 -11.27 9.34 -22.67
C ARG A 252 -10.22 8.33 -22.20
N HIS A 253 -10.18 8.08 -20.90
CA HIS A 253 -9.25 7.13 -20.30
C HIS A 253 -9.38 5.72 -20.89
N TRP A 254 -10.60 5.19 -20.94
CA TRP A 254 -10.82 3.84 -21.46
C TRP A 254 -10.60 3.73 -22.95
N ALA A 255 -10.92 4.78 -23.73
CA ALA A 255 -10.59 4.86 -25.15
C ALA A 255 -9.08 4.86 -25.38
N GLN A 256 -8.34 5.68 -24.62
CA GLN A 256 -6.89 5.70 -24.67
C GLN A 256 -6.29 4.34 -24.34
N ASN A 257 -6.76 3.67 -23.29
CA ASN A 257 -6.30 2.34 -22.91
C ASN A 257 -6.59 1.30 -24.02
N ALA A 258 -7.74 1.38 -24.68
CA ALA A 258 -8.09 0.51 -25.79
C ALA A 258 -7.15 0.73 -26.99
N LEU A 259 -6.93 1.98 -27.37
CA LEU A 259 -6.04 2.35 -28.49
C LEU A 259 -4.58 2.00 -28.19
N ASN A 260 -4.11 2.24 -26.97
CA ASN A 260 -2.75 1.92 -26.54
C ASN A 260 -2.44 0.42 -26.68
N ARG A 261 -3.39 -0.46 -26.34
CA ARG A 261 -3.25 -1.92 -26.54
C ARG A 261 -3.12 -2.32 -28.01
N HIS A 262 -3.59 -1.47 -28.92
CA HIS A 262 -3.49 -1.66 -30.37
C HIS A 262 -2.38 -0.83 -31.02
N HIS A 263 -1.36 -0.43 -30.21
CA HIS A 263 -0.17 0.30 -30.66
C HIS A 263 -0.44 1.69 -31.22
N TYR A 264 -1.55 2.33 -30.86
CA TYR A 264 -1.81 3.73 -31.18
C TYR A 264 -1.28 4.63 -30.06
N PHE A 265 -0.63 5.73 -30.47
CA PHE A 265 -0.25 6.83 -29.58
C PHE A 265 -1.32 7.92 -29.69
N CYS A 266 -2.01 8.19 -28.57
CA CYS A 266 -3.09 9.18 -28.53
C CYS A 266 -2.53 10.59 -28.38
N LEU A 267 -2.99 11.50 -29.23
CA LEU A 267 -2.69 12.91 -29.19
C LEU A 267 -3.93 13.71 -28.81
N ASP A 268 -3.71 14.82 -28.09
CA ASP A 268 -4.78 15.78 -27.82
C ASP A 268 -5.14 16.57 -29.07
N VAL A 269 -6.36 17.09 -29.10
CA VAL A 269 -6.85 17.95 -30.18
C VAL A 269 -6.08 19.27 -30.15
N CYS A 270 -5.01 19.38 -30.94
CA CYS A 270 -4.27 20.61 -31.14
C CYS A 270 -4.50 21.13 -32.57
N ALA A 271 -4.61 22.46 -32.74
CA ALA A 271 -4.99 23.14 -33.97
C ALA A 271 -4.00 22.97 -35.14
N SER A 272 -2.90 22.27 -34.99
CA SER A 272 -1.81 22.18 -35.98
C SER A 272 -1.49 20.74 -36.47
N VAL A 273 -2.31 19.75 -36.15
CA VAL A 273 -2.02 18.37 -36.55
C VAL A 273 -2.51 18.08 -37.97
N ARG A 274 -1.56 17.76 -38.84
CA ARG A 274 -1.80 17.23 -40.20
C ARG A 274 -2.70 15.99 -40.11
N LYS A 275 -3.53 15.77 -41.16
CA LYS A 275 -4.37 14.58 -41.47
C LYS A 275 -4.04 13.28 -40.71
N LEU A 276 -4.23 13.30 -39.39
CA LEU A 276 -4.18 12.08 -38.56
C LEU A 276 -5.62 11.56 -38.41
N PRO A 277 -5.78 10.25 -38.23
CA PRO A 277 -7.09 9.72 -37.89
C PRO A 277 -7.57 10.30 -36.57
N LEU A 278 -8.86 10.50 -36.44
CA LEU A 278 -9.53 11.06 -35.26
C LEU A 278 -10.54 10.06 -34.71
N LEU A 279 -10.48 9.81 -33.42
CA LEU A 279 -11.53 9.13 -32.67
C LEU A 279 -12.22 10.15 -31.74
N ASP A 280 -13.50 10.43 -32.02
CA ASP A 280 -14.38 11.24 -31.18
C ASP A 280 -15.34 10.33 -30.40
N VAL A 281 -15.13 10.19 -29.09
CA VAL A 281 -15.91 9.33 -28.20
C VAL A 281 -16.96 10.20 -27.51
N GLN A 282 -18.20 10.11 -27.96
CA GLN A 282 -19.30 10.92 -27.46
C GLN A 282 -20.13 10.21 -26.39
N ALA A 283 -20.23 8.88 -26.48
CA ALA A 283 -20.90 8.02 -25.53
C ALA A 283 -20.30 6.61 -25.57
N PRO A 284 -20.60 5.72 -24.59
CA PRO A 284 -20.09 4.33 -24.59
C PRO A 284 -20.45 3.54 -25.86
N ASP A 285 -21.54 3.90 -26.50
CA ASP A 285 -22.10 3.29 -27.72
C ASP A 285 -22.06 4.22 -28.94
N MET A 286 -21.33 5.32 -28.89
CA MET A 286 -21.17 6.30 -29.96
C MET A 286 -19.72 6.70 -30.14
N LEU A 287 -19.01 5.95 -31.01
CA LEU A 287 -17.60 6.10 -31.33
C LEU A 287 -17.48 6.54 -32.79
N LEU A 288 -17.11 7.79 -33.04
CA LEU A 288 -16.95 8.34 -34.37
C LEU A 288 -15.48 8.30 -34.78
N TYR A 289 -15.13 7.40 -35.66
CA TYR A 289 -13.78 7.30 -36.21
C TYR A 289 -13.71 7.96 -37.58
N THR A 290 -12.81 8.90 -37.74
CA THR A 290 -12.50 9.57 -39.01
C THR A 290 -11.12 9.13 -39.48
N ASP A 291 -11.02 8.53 -40.64
CA ASP A 291 -9.75 8.07 -41.21
C ASP A 291 -8.90 9.22 -41.78
N GLU A 292 -7.69 8.92 -42.25
CA GLU A 292 -6.77 9.88 -42.87
C GLU A 292 -7.34 10.54 -44.14
N ASN A 293 -8.34 9.94 -44.78
CA ASN A 293 -9.02 10.46 -45.97
C ASN A 293 -10.22 11.34 -45.64
N GLY A 294 -10.56 11.46 -44.33
CA GLY A 294 -11.68 12.26 -43.84
C GLY A 294 -13.02 11.51 -43.88
N GLN A 295 -13.04 10.21 -44.13
CA GLN A 295 -14.24 9.41 -44.04
C GLN A 295 -14.58 9.06 -42.61
N THR A 296 -15.79 9.41 -42.16
CA THR A 296 -16.24 9.14 -40.77
C THR A 296 -17.15 7.93 -40.74
N THR A 297 -16.83 7.00 -39.82
CA THR A 297 -17.64 5.82 -39.56
C THR A 297 -18.02 5.82 -38.09
N CYS A 298 -19.29 5.49 -37.78
CA CYS A 298 -19.79 5.37 -36.43
C CYS A 298 -19.77 3.90 -35.98
N TYR A 299 -19.21 3.65 -34.80
CA TYR A 299 -19.17 2.33 -34.15
C TYR A 299 -19.92 2.39 -32.82
N SER A 300 -20.63 1.30 -32.50
CA SER A 300 -21.37 1.16 -31.24
C SER A 300 -20.60 0.44 -30.15
N THR A 301 -19.44 -0.13 -30.44
CA THR A 301 -18.59 -0.83 -29.48
C THR A 301 -17.11 -0.67 -29.82
N PHE A 302 -16.24 -0.71 -28.84
CA PHE A 302 -14.79 -0.74 -29.04
C PHE A 302 -14.35 -2.02 -29.75
N GLU A 303 -15.05 -3.14 -29.59
CA GLU A 303 -14.76 -4.38 -30.29
C GLU A 303 -14.85 -4.18 -31.83
N THR A 304 -15.98 -3.62 -32.29
CA THR A 304 -16.18 -3.36 -33.73
C THR A 304 -15.25 -2.28 -34.27
N LEU A 305 -14.96 -1.25 -33.47
CA LEU A 305 -13.99 -0.21 -33.83
C LEU A 305 -12.59 -0.82 -34.06
N LEU A 306 -12.05 -1.52 -33.03
CA LEU A 306 -10.67 -2.01 -33.04
C LEU A 306 -10.40 -3.12 -34.08
N HIS A 307 -11.43 -3.80 -34.57
CA HIS A 307 -11.31 -4.73 -35.69
C HIS A 307 -11.20 -4.06 -37.06
N ASN A 308 -11.57 -2.77 -37.16
CA ASN A 308 -11.67 -2.06 -38.44
C ASN A 308 -10.64 -0.91 -38.59
N ILE A 309 -9.78 -0.64 -37.58
CA ILE A 309 -8.77 0.42 -37.63
C ILE A 309 -7.34 -0.10 -37.65
#